data_029f494dca3224b4fac79a815469e857
#
_entry.id   029f494dca3224b4fac79a815469e857
#
_cell.length_a   1.000
_cell.length_b   1.000
_cell.length_c   1.000
_cell.angle_alpha   90.00
_cell.angle_beta   90.00
_cell.angle_gamma   90.00
#
_symmetry.space_group_name_H-M   'P 1'
#
loop_
_entity.id
_entity.type
_entity.pdbx_description
1 polymer ?
#
loop_
_entity_poly.entity_id
_entity_poly.type
_entity_poly.pdbx_seq_one_letter_code
_entity_poly.pdbx_strand_id
1 'polypeptide(L)'
;SATGIPNGLIAIDGEVISQSGWISACENFHKVSTESKKNCLKSNFKLIENIRDGEITTSLCKNGLIDYATPIIIKEQRIATLFLGQVLTKSPNLKSFEKQSNKFNFDKKTYLKAIKEVPIVSNDKIQSSIKCIVSIAQMLAQNGLSKLEHFELEKNLLNSNKKVIHLSDILDFSPNGIGWSNVKGEIEYLNHQFTKLFGYEKDDIPTLDIWLKKAFPNSKYRQKIVNPWYKSLENSYENAISSSELEVTVKCKDGTYRHVLIRVSLIGDKKLFNFSDITIHWKSEQRNRAHDRILGLVAKGVELKDVLEEILRTIEFEDSDSLCSILLLDKEGNHLINSIKNRLPNFYNNAIDGLEIGGNWFLWNSCNDKRKSNH
;
A
#
# COMPACT_ATOMS: atom_id res chain seq x y z
N SER A 1 43.18 18.41 -20.95
CA SER A 1 42.16 18.77 -21.93
C SER A 1 42.36 17.91 -23.19
N ALA A 2 41.39 17.12 -23.56
CA ALA A 2 41.46 16.26 -24.77
C ALA A 2 41.56 17.07 -26.07
N THR A 3 41.20 18.32 -26.03
CA THR A 3 41.23 19.25 -27.20
C THR A 3 42.49 20.07 -27.27
N GLY A 4 43.34 20.11 -26.22
CA GLY A 4 44.47 21.01 -26.09
C GLY A 4 44.09 22.49 -25.94
N ILE A 5 42.80 22.82 -25.81
CA ILE A 5 42.26 24.15 -25.63
C ILE A 5 41.85 24.37 -24.18
N PRO A 6 42.24 25.46 -23.52
CA PRO A 6 41.77 25.77 -22.18
C PRO A 6 40.24 25.88 -22.13
N ASN A 7 39.64 25.26 -21.16
CA ASN A 7 38.18 25.24 -21.06
C ASN A 7 37.70 25.27 -19.60
N GLY A 8 36.47 25.67 -19.38
CA GLY A 8 35.82 25.70 -18.10
C GLY A 8 34.31 25.56 -18.24
N LEU A 9 33.69 24.87 -17.30
CA LEU A 9 32.25 24.76 -17.16
C LEU A 9 31.82 25.57 -15.95
N ILE A 10 30.91 26.50 -16.12
CA ILE A 10 30.43 27.42 -15.10
C ILE A 10 28.93 27.25 -14.94
N ALA A 11 28.47 27.03 -13.71
CA ALA A 11 27.05 26.95 -13.34
C ALA A 11 26.34 28.32 -13.56
N ILE A 12 25.01 28.30 -13.46
CA ILE A 12 24.19 29.51 -13.65
C ILE A 12 24.50 30.58 -12.58
N ASP A 13 24.79 30.14 -11.36
CA ASP A 13 25.16 30.99 -10.22
C ASP A 13 26.59 31.53 -10.26
N GLY A 14 27.37 31.14 -11.29
CA GLY A 14 28.74 31.55 -11.49
C GLY A 14 29.79 30.65 -10.83
N GLU A 15 29.40 29.56 -10.19
CA GLU A 15 30.33 28.57 -9.65
C GLU A 15 31.07 27.83 -10.76
N VAL A 16 32.36 27.61 -10.61
CA VAL A 16 33.16 26.83 -11.54
C VAL A 16 33.02 25.36 -11.27
N ILE A 17 32.22 24.65 -12.08
CA ILE A 17 31.98 23.20 -11.95
C ILE A 17 33.25 22.40 -12.32
N SER A 18 33.93 22.84 -13.39
CA SER A 18 35.14 22.17 -13.89
C SER A 18 36.01 23.11 -14.71
N GLN A 19 37.30 22.95 -14.64
CA GLN A 19 38.25 23.70 -15.44
C GLN A 19 39.44 22.83 -15.86
N SER A 20 40.00 23.10 -17.06
CA SER A 20 41.16 22.39 -17.57
C SER A 20 42.02 23.23 -18.50
N GLY A 21 43.34 23.08 -18.39
CA GLY A 21 44.31 23.65 -19.33
C GLY A 21 44.50 25.18 -19.27
N TRP A 22 44.12 25.83 -18.15
CA TRP A 22 44.29 27.26 -18.02
C TRP A 22 45.74 27.67 -18.13
N ILE A 23 45.98 28.79 -18.82
CA ILE A 23 47.31 29.20 -19.25
C ILE A 23 48.01 30.12 -18.24
N SER A 24 49.34 29.97 -18.13
CA SER A 24 50.16 30.78 -17.26
C SER A 24 50.01 32.29 -17.45
N ALA A 25 49.82 32.77 -18.68
CA ALA A 25 49.60 34.18 -18.97
C ALA A 25 48.35 34.76 -18.22
N CYS A 26 47.27 33.97 -18.09
CA CYS A 26 46.09 34.34 -17.33
C CYS A 26 46.27 34.15 -15.83
N GLU A 27 46.75 33.00 -15.39
CA GLU A 27 46.79 32.65 -13.96
C GLU A 27 47.85 33.45 -13.18
N ASN A 28 49.06 33.56 -13.74
CA ASN A 28 50.21 34.17 -13.07
C ASN A 28 50.36 35.66 -13.34
N PHE A 29 49.66 36.22 -14.32
CA PHE A 29 49.78 37.62 -14.68
C PHE A 29 48.43 38.36 -14.71
N HIS A 30 47.52 37.99 -15.65
CA HIS A 30 46.29 38.75 -15.84
C HIS A 30 45.32 38.73 -14.66
N LYS A 31 45.30 37.67 -13.88
CA LYS A 31 44.44 37.53 -12.68
C LYS A 31 45.11 38.08 -11.40
N VAL A 32 46.40 38.19 -11.38
CA VAL A 32 47.17 38.63 -10.20
C VAL A 32 47.15 40.16 -10.04
N SER A 33 47.38 40.91 -11.13
CA SER A 33 47.33 42.38 -11.12
C SER A 33 45.89 42.86 -10.94
N THR A 34 45.66 43.77 -10.02
CA THR A 34 44.32 44.34 -9.71
C THR A 34 43.67 44.97 -10.94
N GLU A 35 44.44 45.75 -11.74
CA GLU A 35 43.92 46.42 -12.91
C GLU A 35 43.67 45.46 -14.08
N SER A 36 44.59 44.53 -14.30
CA SER A 36 44.44 43.52 -15.34
C SER A 36 43.30 42.54 -15.00
N LYS A 37 43.10 42.21 -13.73
CA LYS A 37 41.97 41.39 -13.25
C LYS A 37 40.62 42.08 -13.52
N LYS A 38 40.52 43.40 -13.32
CA LYS A 38 39.30 44.14 -13.70
C LYS A 38 38.98 44.00 -15.18
N ASN A 39 40.02 43.98 -16.05
CA ASN A 39 39.84 43.74 -17.48
C ASN A 39 39.29 42.35 -17.78
N CYS A 40 39.79 41.30 -17.12
CA CYS A 40 39.26 39.94 -17.23
C CYS A 40 37.78 39.88 -16.83
N LEU A 41 37.43 40.40 -15.65
CA LEU A 41 36.05 40.41 -15.17
C LEU A 41 35.10 41.11 -16.13
N LYS A 42 35.48 42.32 -16.61
CA LYS A 42 34.65 43.06 -17.58
C LYS A 42 34.47 42.30 -18.88
N SER A 43 35.49 41.58 -19.35
CA SER A 43 35.40 40.78 -20.57
C SER A 43 34.50 39.56 -20.38
N ASN A 44 34.60 38.86 -19.26
CA ASN A 44 33.78 37.75 -18.94
C ASN A 44 32.30 38.13 -18.79
N PHE A 45 32.01 39.22 -18.06
CA PHE A 45 30.64 39.71 -17.94
C PHE A 45 30.03 40.02 -19.33
N LYS A 46 30.75 40.75 -20.18
CA LYS A 46 30.28 41.05 -21.52
C LYS A 46 30.08 39.82 -22.38
N LEU A 47 30.90 38.76 -22.19
CA LEU A 47 30.75 37.52 -22.90
C LEU A 47 29.48 36.76 -22.45
N ILE A 48 29.22 36.74 -21.13
CA ILE A 48 28.05 36.05 -20.54
C ILE A 48 26.74 36.75 -20.91
N GLU A 49 26.70 38.12 -20.88
CA GLU A 49 25.50 38.90 -21.20
C GLU A 49 25.06 38.72 -22.67
N ASN A 50 25.99 38.42 -23.55
CA ASN A 50 25.71 38.26 -24.99
C ASN A 50 25.48 36.80 -25.40
N ILE A 51 25.44 35.87 -24.47
CA ILE A 51 25.19 34.46 -24.80
C ILE A 51 23.71 34.27 -25.11
N ARG A 52 23.43 33.81 -26.34
CA ARG A 52 22.11 33.37 -26.77
C ARG A 52 22.04 31.85 -26.82
N ASP A 53 20.85 31.33 -26.62
CA ASP A 53 20.61 29.89 -26.65
C ASP A 53 20.96 29.31 -28.03
N GLY A 54 21.80 28.26 -28.00
CA GLY A 54 22.27 27.59 -29.23
C GLY A 54 23.39 28.28 -29.97
N GLU A 55 23.84 29.50 -29.58
CA GLU A 55 24.90 30.25 -30.24
C GLU A 55 26.24 30.14 -29.51
N ILE A 56 27.31 30.27 -30.28
CA ILE A 56 28.67 30.41 -29.76
C ILE A 56 29.03 31.89 -29.81
N THR A 57 29.17 32.47 -28.61
CA THR A 57 29.57 33.88 -28.49
C THR A 57 31.08 33.97 -28.36
N THR A 58 31.67 34.94 -29.04
CA THR A 58 33.11 35.18 -29.06
C THR A 58 33.45 36.59 -28.52
N SER A 59 34.49 36.71 -27.73
CA SER A 59 34.98 37.97 -27.23
C SER A 59 36.50 38.04 -27.26
N LEU A 60 37.04 39.13 -27.74
CA LEU A 60 38.44 39.48 -27.50
C LEU A 60 38.54 40.12 -26.13
N CYS A 61 39.17 39.40 -25.17
CA CYS A 61 39.33 39.93 -23.84
C CYS A 61 40.25 41.18 -23.86
N LYS A 62 40.03 42.09 -22.88
CA LYS A 62 40.78 43.33 -22.79
C LYS A 62 42.28 43.12 -22.54
N ASN A 63 42.71 41.94 -22.22
CA ASN A 63 44.11 41.54 -22.07
C ASN A 63 44.67 40.88 -23.34
N GLY A 64 43.91 40.83 -24.44
CA GLY A 64 44.38 40.47 -25.78
C GLY A 64 44.25 38.97 -26.15
N LEU A 65 43.52 38.17 -25.40
CA LEU A 65 43.22 36.78 -25.69
C LEU A 65 41.78 36.62 -26.17
N ILE A 66 41.46 35.54 -26.85
CA ILE A 66 40.13 35.26 -27.36
C ILE A 66 39.47 34.21 -26.46
N ASP A 67 38.25 34.51 -26.06
CA ASP A 67 37.37 33.62 -25.27
C ASP A 67 36.09 33.33 -26.05
N TYR A 68 35.62 32.13 -25.95
CA TYR A 68 34.35 31.63 -26.51
C TYR A 68 33.49 31.14 -25.39
N ALA A 69 32.17 31.33 -25.48
CA ALA A 69 31.22 30.81 -24.56
C ALA A 69 29.97 30.30 -25.29
N THR A 70 29.38 29.24 -24.80
CA THR A 70 28.12 28.68 -25.28
C THR A 70 27.32 28.10 -24.11
N PRO A 71 25.97 28.22 -24.12
CA PRO A 71 25.15 27.63 -23.07
C PRO A 71 25.07 26.11 -23.25
N ILE A 72 24.97 25.39 -22.14
CA ILE A 72 24.56 24.00 -22.12
C ILE A 72 23.10 23.97 -21.71
N ILE A 73 22.25 23.51 -22.62
CA ILE A 73 20.80 23.50 -22.47
C ILE A 73 20.33 22.07 -22.41
N ILE A 74 19.47 21.78 -21.41
CA ILE A 74 18.80 20.47 -21.21
C ILE A 74 17.33 20.75 -20.92
N LYS A 75 16.42 20.05 -21.63
CA LYS A 75 14.97 20.27 -21.53
C LYS A 75 14.59 21.76 -21.55
N GLU A 76 15.15 22.50 -22.56
CA GLU A 76 14.92 23.92 -22.75
C GLU A 76 15.42 24.85 -21.62
N GLN A 77 16.09 24.31 -20.63
CA GLN A 77 16.68 25.10 -19.54
C GLN A 77 18.20 25.16 -19.66
N ARG A 78 18.76 26.36 -19.55
CA ARG A 78 20.20 26.56 -19.44
C ARG A 78 20.66 26.10 -18.07
N ILE A 79 21.53 25.07 -18.01
CA ILE A 79 22.06 24.51 -16.77
C ILE A 79 23.48 24.96 -16.47
N ALA A 80 24.26 25.30 -17.50
CA ALA A 80 25.64 25.74 -17.36
C ALA A 80 26.10 26.55 -18.61
N THR A 81 27.25 27.12 -18.51
CA THR A 81 27.96 27.75 -19.62
C THR A 81 29.31 27.09 -19.82
N LEU A 82 29.57 26.63 -21.01
CA LEU A 82 30.89 26.19 -21.44
C LEU A 82 31.72 27.36 -21.92
N PHE A 83 32.88 27.56 -21.32
CA PHE A 83 33.90 28.48 -21.79
C PHE A 83 35.02 27.70 -22.44
N LEU A 84 35.42 28.12 -23.63
CA LEU A 84 36.69 27.74 -24.27
C LEU A 84 37.43 29.03 -24.59
N GLY A 85 38.70 29.08 -24.19
CA GLY A 85 39.34 30.33 -24.48
C GLY A 85 40.76 30.42 -23.95
N GLN A 86 41.18 31.63 -23.75
CA GLN A 86 42.56 31.97 -23.47
C GLN A 86 43.48 31.54 -24.65
N VAL A 87 42.98 31.73 -25.89
CA VAL A 87 43.69 31.35 -27.10
C VAL A 87 43.98 32.53 -28.01
N LEU A 88 44.80 32.31 -28.99
CA LEU A 88 45.05 33.22 -30.09
C LEU A 88 44.66 32.55 -31.43
N THR A 89 44.18 33.32 -32.41
CA THR A 89 43.89 32.79 -33.75
C THR A 89 45.03 33.03 -34.74
N LYS A 90 46.02 33.81 -34.33
CA LYS A 90 47.26 34.11 -35.09
C LYS A 90 48.38 34.43 -34.13
N SER A 91 49.63 34.43 -34.63
CA SER A 91 50.81 34.74 -33.83
C SER A 91 50.68 36.07 -33.06
N PRO A 92 51.06 36.12 -31.78
CA PRO A 92 50.92 37.29 -30.93
C PRO A 92 51.73 38.47 -31.41
N ASN A 93 51.14 39.65 -31.36
CA ASN A 93 51.90 40.91 -31.57
C ASN A 93 52.67 41.22 -30.25
N LEU A 94 53.91 40.71 -30.18
CA LEU A 94 54.75 40.85 -28.99
C LEU A 94 54.96 42.28 -28.52
N LYS A 95 55.01 43.25 -29.46
CA LYS A 95 55.12 44.67 -29.11
C LYS A 95 53.93 45.20 -28.34
N SER A 96 52.71 44.67 -28.60
CA SER A 96 51.49 45.01 -27.85
C SER A 96 51.53 44.48 -26.45
N PHE A 97 51.96 43.23 -26.27
CA PHE A 97 52.10 42.58 -24.95
C PHE A 97 53.27 43.14 -24.14
N GLU A 98 54.33 43.63 -24.80
CA GLU A 98 55.40 44.37 -24.16
C GLU A 98 54.93 45.71 -23.55
N LYS A 99 54.09 46.46 -24.27
CA LYS A 99 53.45 47.65 -23.73
C LYS A 99 52.57 47.31 -22.50
N GLN A 100 51.90 46.17 -22.57
CA GLN A 100 51.02 45.69 -21.52
C GLN A 100 51.80 45.25 -20.28
N SER A 101 53.01 44.61 -20.43
CA SER A 101 53.87 44.29 -19.29
C SER A 101 54.29 45.54 -18.55
N ASN A 102 54.67 46.62 -19.25
CA ASN A 102 55.03 47.89 -18.65
C ASN A 102 53.83 48.55 -17.93
N LYS A 103 52.65 48.49 -18.54
CA LYS A 103 51.44 49.09 -17.99
C LYS A 103 51.01 48.43 -16.67
N PHE A 104 51.12 47.11 -16.55
CA PHE A 104 50.66 46.34 -15.39
C PHE A 104 51.80 45.92 -14.46
N ASN A 105 53.01 46.38 -14.71
CA ASN A 105 54.21 46.08 -13.95
C ASN A 105 54.51 44.57 -13.85
N PHE A 106 54.35 43.85 -14.97
CA PHE A 106 54.73 42.45 -15.09
C PHE A 106 56.23 42.30 -15.38
N ASP A 107 56.88 41.23 -14.86
CA ASP A 107 58.20 40.88 -15.36
C ASP A 107 58.14 40.58 -16.84
N LYS A 108 58.73 41.45 -17.67
CA LYS A 108 58.64 41.45 -19.10
C LYS A 108 59.08 40.10 -19.73
N LYS A 109 60.20 39.53 -19.23
CA LYS A 109 60.78 38.33 -19.80
C LYS A 109 59.88 37.10 -19.58
N THR A 110 59.43 36.91 -18.35
CA THR A 110 58.56 35.78 -17.98
C THR A 110 57.16 35.93 -18.56
N TYR A 111 56.62 37.18 -18.60
CA TYR A 111 55.32 37.44 -19.21
C TYR A 111 55.30 37.16 -20.74
N LEU A 112 56.28 37.65 -21.47
CA LEU A 112 56.37 37.41 -22.93
C LEU A 112 56.63 35.92 -23.22
N LYS A 113 57.33 35.19 -22.36
CA LYS A 113 57.43 33.73 -22.46
C LYS A 113 56.06 33.08 -22.32
N ALA A 114 55.29 33.43 -21.29
CA ALA A 114 53.95 32.93 -21.08
C ALA A 114 52.99 33.22 -22.23
N ILE A 115 53.11 34.43 -22.89
CA ILE A 115 52.32 34.78 -24.06
C ILE A 115 52.69 33.93 -25.28
N LYS A 116 53.97 33.55 -25.47
CA LYS A 116 54.40 32.65 -26.56
C LYS A 116 53.88 31.23 -26.39
N GLU A 117 53.61 30.82 -25.18
CA GLU A 117 53.05 29.50 -24.82
C GLU A 117 51.51 29.45 -25.00
N VAL A 118 50.84 30.58 -25.27
CA VAL A 118 49.40 30.61 -25.52
C VAL A 118 49.09 29.81 -26.78
N PRO A 119 48.12 28.87 -26.74
CA PRO A 119 47.73 28.07 -27.90
C PRO A 119 47.23 28.95 -29.04
N ILE A 120 47.73 28.71 -30.25
CA ILE A 120 47.24 29.31 -31.49
C ILE A 120 46.32 28.29 -32.15
N VAL A 121 45.04 28.59 -32.22
CA VAL A 121 44.00 27.65 -32.67
C VAL A 121 43.13 28.28 -33.76
N SER A 122 42.90 27.57 -34.85
CA SER A 122 42.01 28.03 -35.92
C SER A 122 40.55 28.07 -35.45
N ASN A 123 39.75 28.96 -36.02
CA ASN A 123 38.32 29.06 -35.71
C ASN A 123 37.58 27.72 -35.94
N ASP A 124 37.88 27.00 -37.02
CA ASP A 124 37.23 25.71 -37.33
C ASP A 124 37.49 24.67 -36.26
N LYS A 125 38.74 24.60 -35.76
CA LYS A 125 39.10 23.71 -34.68
C LYS A 125 38.38 24.08 -33.37
N ILE A 126 38.26 25.36 -33.09
CA ILE A 126 37.52 25.84 -31.91
C ILE A 126 36.03 25.46 -32.01
N GLN A 127 35.40 25.75 -33.14
CA GLN A 127 33.98 25.45 -33.39
C GLN A 127 33.71 23.93 -33.26
N SER A 128 34.56 23.10 -33.86
CA SER A 128 34.44 21.66 -33.76
C SER A 128 34.62 21.16 -32.32
N SER A 129 35.60 21.72 -31.58
CA SER A 129 35.84 21.37 -30.16
C SER A 129 34.67 21.78 -29.28
N ILE A 130 34.07 22.95 -29.46
CA ILE A 130 32.88 23.41 -28.72
C ILE A 130 31.72 22.44 -28.97
N LYS A 131 31.40 22.14 -30.24
CA LYS A 131 30.31 21.22 -30.59
C LYS A 131 30.49 19.85 -29.91
N CYS A 132 31.71 19.30 -29.98
CA CYS A 132 32.02 18.01 -29.34
C CYS A 132 31.80 18.05 -27.82
N ILE A 133 32.34 19.06 -27.12
CA ILE A 133 32.23 19.17 -25.66
C ILE A 133 30.78 19.42 -25.26
N VAL A 134 30.04 20.25 -25.96
CA VAL A 134 28.61 20.50 -25.69
C VAL A 134 27.80 19.24 -25.86
N SER A 135 28.01 18.46 -26.93
CA SER A 135 27.32 17.20 -27.16
C SER A 135 27.60 16.18 -26.05
N ILE A 136 28.87 16.06 -25.63
CA ILE A 136 29.23 15.17 -24.50
C ILE A 136 28.58 15.66 -23.20
N ALA A 137 28.64 16.94 -22.89
CA ALA A 137 28.04 17.49 -21.68
C ALA A 137 26.52 17.30 -21.65
N GLN A 138 25.85 17.53 -22.77
CA GLN A 138 24.42 17.29 -22.92
C GLN A 138 24.05 15.81 -22.73
N MET A 139 24.82 14.90 -23.36
CA MET A 139 24.61 13.46 -23.21
C MET A 139 24.78 12.98 -21.76
N LEU A 140 25.84 13.45 -21.07
CA LEU A 140 26.08 13.09 -19.68
C LEU A 140 24.99 13.63 -18.75
N ALA A 141 24.54 14.86 -18.97
CA ALA A 141 23.50 15.47 -18.17
C ALA A 141 22.13 14.83 -18.43
N GLN A 142 21.78 14.49 -19.67
CA GLN A 142 20.57 13.74 -19.99
C GLN A 142 20.58 12.36 -19.34
N ASN A 143 21.69 11.63 -19.41
CA ASN A 143 21.82 10.32 -18.75
C ASN A 143 21.72 10.43 -17.22
N GLY A 144 22.31 11.47 -16.62
CA GLY A 144 22.20 11.74 -15.20
C GLY A 144 20.76 12.01 -14.77
N LEU A 145 20.06 12.86 -15.53
CA LEU A 145 18.67 13.21 -15.26
C LEU A 145 17.74 11.99 -15.39
N SER A 146 17.91 11.19 -16.46
CA SER A 146 17.14 9.98 -16.67
C SER A 146 17.33 8.97 -15.52
N LYS A 147 18.56 8.83 -15.00
CA LYS A 147 18.83 7.98 -13.83
C LYS A 147 18.12 8.47 -12.57
N LEU A 148 18.08 9.78 -12.34
CA LEU A 148 17.36 10.35 -11.19
C LEU A 148 15.85 10.12 -11.31
N GLU A 149 15.27 10.35 -12.48
CA GLU A 149 13.85 10.08 -12.73
C GLU A 149 13.50 8.59 -12.52
N HIS A 150 14.36 7.69 -13.00
CA HIS A 150 14.20 6.25 -12.76
C HIS A 150 14.23 5.89 -11.26
N PHE A 151 15.18 6.46 -10.54
CA PHE A 151 15.32 6.22 -9.10
C PHE A 151 14.11 6.73 -8.32
N GLU A 152 13.58 7.90 -8.65
CA GLU A 152 12.37 8.43 -8.02
C GLU A 152 11.14 7.57 -8.34
N LEU A 153 11.02 7.09 -9.58
CA LEU A 153 9.94 6.21 -9.99
C LEU A 153 9.98 4.87 -9.23
N GLU A 154 11.15 4.25 -9.14
CA GLU A 154 11.35 3.00 -8.38
C GLU A 154 11.01 3.18 -6.89
N LYS A 155 11.44 4.29 -6.29
CA LYS A 155 11.13 4.62 -4.89
C LYS A 155 9.62 4.79 -4.67
N ASN A 156 8.93 5.46 -5.58
CA ASN A 156 7.49 5.65 -5.52
C ASN A 156 6.74 4.32 -5.69
N LEU A 157 7.18 3.48 -6.62
CA LEU A 157 6.62 2.14 -6.84
C LEU A 157 6.80 1.26 -5.59
N LEU A 158 8.00 1.25 -5.00
CA LEU A 158 8.27 0.51 -3.77
C LEU A 158 7.38 0.96 -2.61
N ASN A 159 7.21 2.28 -2.45
CA ASN A 159 6.35 2.84 -1.41
C ASN A 159 4.87 2.50 -1.65
N SER A 160 4.42 2.52 -2.90
CA SER A 160 3.06 2.12 -3.27
C SER A 160 2.81 0.65 -2.99
N ASN A 161 3.75 -0.23 -3.37
CA ASN A 161 3.67 -1.66 -3.08
C ASN A 161 3.64 -1.94 -1.58
N LYS A 162 4.47 -1.26 -0.77
CA LYS A 162 4.43 -1.39 0.70
C LYS A 162 3.06 -1.02 1.27
N LYS A 163 2.43 0.05 0.76
CA LYS A 163 1.09 0.45 1.20
C LYS A 163 0.04 -0.61 0.84
N VAL A 164 0.11 -1.19 -0.36
CA VAL A 164 -0.82 -2.26 -0.78
C VAL A 164 -0.67 -3.50 0.11
N ILE A 165 0.56 -3.95 0.36
CA ILE A 165 0.83 -5.08 1.26
C ILE A 165 0.29 -4.79 2.66
N HIS A 166 0.58 -3.61 3.22
CA HIS A 166 0.12 -3.23 4.55
C HIS A 166 -1.42 -3.19 4.65
N LEU A 167 -2.10 -2.69 3.62
CA LEU A 167 -3.57 -2.71 3.58
C LEU A 167 -4.12 -4.13 3.48
N SER A 168 -3.48 -5.00 2.70
CA SER A 168 -3.84 -6.43 2.63
C SER A 168 -3.68 -7.11 3.98
N ASP A 169 -2.56 -6.87 4.68
CA ASP A 169 -2.31 -7.41 6.02
C ASP A 169 -3.39 -6.94 7.01
N ILE A 170 -3.76 -5.66 7.00
CA ILE A 170 -4.84 -5.13 7.86
C ILE A 170 -6.15 -5.86 7.62
N LEU A 171 -6.50 -6.14 6.36
CA LEU A 171 -7.72 -6.87 6.01
C LEU A 171 -7.65 -8.33 6.47
N ASP A 172 -6.51 -8.99 6.30
CA ASP A 172 -6.34 -10.40 6.65
C ASP A 172 -6.23 -10.64 8.17
N PHE A 173 -5.66 -9.70 8.92
CA PHE A 173 -5.62 -9.73 10.39
C PHE A 173 -6.90 -9.17 11.05
N SER A 174 -7.86 -8.69 10.27
CA SER A 174 -9.16 -8.30 10.81
C SER A 174 -9.83 -9.48 11.54
N PRO A 175 -10.40 -9.27 12.74
CA PRO A 175 -11.15 -10.32 13.43
C PRO A 175 -12.46 -10.69 12.71
N ASN A 176 -12.89 -9.87 11.76
CA ASN A 176 -14.10 -10.08 10.99
C ASN A 176 -13.80 -10.69 9.63
N GLY A 177 -14.72 -11.53 9.15
CA GLY A 177 -14.73 -11.93 7.75
C GLY A 177 -15.05 -10.74 6.86
N ILE A 178 -14.17 -10.43 5.90
CA ILE A 178 -14.35 -9.32 4.95
C ILE A 178 -14.32 -9.86 3.53
N GLY A 179 -15.23 -9.37 2.71
CA GLY A 179 -15.24 -9.65 1.30
C GLY A 179 -15.94 -8.56 0.51
N TRP A 180 -15.70 -8.51 -0.78
CA TRP A 180 -16.46 -7.62 -1.67
C TRP A 180 -16.77 -8.25 -3.00
N SER A 181 -17.84 -7.77 -3.60
CA SER A 181 -18.25 -8.11 -4.94
C SER A 181 -18.37 -6.86 -5.81
N ASN A 182 -18.34 -7.05 -7.13
CA ASN A 182 -18.72 -6.02 -8.08
C ASN A 182 -20.27 -5.85 -8.14
N VAL A 183 -20.72 -4.92 -8.97
CA VAL A 183 -22.15 -4.65 -9.18
C VAL A 183 -22.95 -5.85 -9.73
N LYS A 184 -22.28 -6.75 -10.46
CA LYS A 184 -22.90 -7.98 -11.00
C LYS A 184 -23.02 -9.08 -9.96
N GLY A 185 -22.47 -8.88 -8.74
CA GLY A 185 -22.47 -9.87 -7.68
C GLY A 185 -21.35 -10.91 -7.80
N GLU A 186 -20.35 -10.70 -8.66
CA GLU A 186 -19.17 -11.55 -8.73
C GLU A 186 -18.24 -11.22 -7.55
N ILE A 187 -17.86 -12.23 -6.76
CA ILE A 187 -16.99 -12.07 -5.60
C ILE A 187 -15.57 -11.87 -6.10
N GLU A 188 -14.99 -10.71 -5.78
CA GLU A 188 -13.62 -10.34 -6.18
C GLU A 188 -12.60 -10.65 -5.11
N TYR A 189 -12.97 -10.51 -3.83
CA TYR A 189 -12.07 -10.71 -2.70
C TYR A 189 -12.78 -11.30 -1.48
N LEU A 190 -12.06 -12.15 -0.77
CA LEU A 190 -12.39 -12.66 0.57
C LEU A 190 -11.10 -12.66 1.39
N ASN A 191 -11.12 -12.12 2.61
CA ASN A 191 -9.97 -12.18 3.51
C ASN A 191 -9.83 -13.58 4.13
N HIS A 192 -8.67 -13.85 4.73
CA HIS A 192 -8.38 -15.11 5.41
C HIS A 192 -9.39 -15.42 6.52
N GLN A 193 -9.84 -14.40 7.26
CA GLN A 193 -10.80 -14.60 8.34
C GLN A 193 -12.18 -15.04 7.84
N PHE A 194 -12.63 -14.61 6.65
CA PHE A 194 -13.87 -15.14 6.04
C PHE A 194 -13.76 -16.65 5.80
N THR A 195 -12.66 -17.08 5.19
CA THR A 195 -12.42 -18.53 4.96
C THR A 195 -12.33 -19.30 6.27
N LYS A 196 -11.67 -18.76 7.27
CA LYS A 196 -11.58 -19.37 8.61
C LYS A 196 -12.95 -19.47 9.31
N LEU A 197 -13.81 -18.47 9.15
CA LEU A 197 -15.15 -18.46 9.75
C LEU A 197 -16.09 -19.45 9.08
N PHE A 198 -16.12 -19.51 7.77
CA PHE A 198 -17.15 -20.22 7.04
C PHE A 198 -16.63 -21.46 6.28
N GLY A 199 -15.31 -21.60 6.12
CA GLY A 199 -14.68 -22.69 5.38
C GLY A 199 -14.78 -22.56 3.85
N TYR A 200 -15.43 -21.53 3.32
CA TYR A 200 -15.57 -21.30 1.89
C TYR A 200 -14.42 -20.46 1.34
N GLU A 201 -13.88 -20.86 0.21
CA GLU A 201 -12.93 -20.10 -0.59
C GLU A 201 -13.66 -19.43 -1.77
N LYS A 202 -12.98 -18.48 -2.43
CA LYS A 202 -13.55 -17.75 -3.58
C LYS A 202 -14.06 -18.68 -4.68
N ASP A 203 -13.32 -19.75 -4.96
CA ASP A 203 -13.68 -20.73 -5.98
C ASP A 203 -14.94 -21.54 -5.64
N ASP A 204 -15.20 -21.75 -4.34
CA ASP A 204 -16.44 -22.38 -3.88
C ASP A 204 -17.67 -21.50 -4.08
N ILE A 205 -17.49 -20.18 -4.03
CA ILE A 205 -18.55 -19.17 -4.01
C ILE A 205 -18.24 -18.00 -4.93
N PRO A 206 -18.07 -18.22 -6.23
CA PRO A 206 -17.67 -17.18 -7.19
C PRO A 206 -18.66 -16.01 -7.28
N THR A 207 -19.91 -16.21 -6.88
CA THR A 207 -20.94 -15.17 -6.89
C THR A 207 -21.74 -15.13 -5.58
N LEU A 208 -22.30 -13.96 -5.27
CA LEU A 208 -23.20 -13.78 -4.12
C LEU A 208 -24.40 -14.70 -4.14
N ASP A 209 -24.96 -14.98 -5.33
CA ASP A 209 -26.11 -15.88 -5.46
C ASP A 209 -25.76 -17.32 -5.06
N ILE A 210 -24.58 -17.80 -5.45
CA ILE A 210 -24.09 -19.12 -5.04
C ILE A 210 -23.82 -19.13 -3.53
N TRP A 211 -23.18 -18.09 -2.99
CA TRP A 211 -22.93 -17.99 -1.56
C TRP A 211 -24.23 -17.99 -0.75
N LEU A 212 -25.22 -17.16 -1.14
CA LEU A 212 -26.52 -17.10 -0.45
C LEU A 212 -27.24 -18.45 -0.44
N LYS A 213 -27.14 -19.26 -1.51
CA LYS A 213 -27.73 -20.60 -1.57
C LYS A 213 -27.04 -21.58 -0.62
N LYS A 214 -25.70 -21.51 -0.55
CA LYS A 214 -24.91 -22.39 0.34
C LYS A 214 -25.02 -22.00 1.80
N ALA A 215 -24.91 -20.70 2.10
CA ALA A 215 -24.99 -20.14 3.44
C ALA A 215 -26.39 -20.30 4.07
N PHE A 216 -27.43 -20.22 3.24
CA PHE A 216 -28.83 -20.29 3.67
C PHE A 216 -29.59 -21.38 2.87
N PRO A 217 -29.39 -22.66 3.15
CA PRO A 217 -29.99 -23.76 2.35
C PRO A 217 -31.52 -23.77 2.40
N ASN A 218 -32.15 -23.31 3.48
CA ASN A 218 -33.60 -23.25 3.62
C ASN A 218 -34.17 -22.15 2.70
N SER A 219 -34.90 -22.56 1.65
CA SER A 219 -35.48 -21.64 0.66
C SER A 219 -36.52 -20.69 1.23
N LYS A 220 -37.35 -21.17 2.20
CA LYS A 220 -38.35 -20.34 2.86
C LYS A 220 -37.71 -19.25 3.71
N TYR A 221 -36.63 -19.59 4.45
CA TYR A 221 -35.86 -18.62 5.23
C TYR A 221 -35.21 -17.58 4.32
N ARG A 222 -34.58 -18.00 3.21
CA ARG A 222 -34.01 -17.06 2.25
C ARG A 222 -35.06 -16.08 1.70
N GLN A 223 -36.22 -16.59 1.28
CA GLN A 223 -37.27 -15.76 0.72
C GLN A 223 -37.86 -14.77 1.73
N LYS A 224 -37.96 -15.17 2.99
CA LYS A 224 -38.61 -14.34 4.03
C LYS A 224 -37.66 -13.31 4.65
N ILE A 225 -36.39 -13.64 4.84
CA ILE A 225 -35.42 -12.83 5.59
C ILE A 225 -34.33 -12.28 4.70
N VAL A 226 -33.60 -13.15 3.98
CA VAL A 226 -32.37 -12.76 3.28
C VAL A 226 -32.65 -11.97 2.01
N ASN A 227 -33.58 -12.44 1.18
CA ASN A 227 -33.89 -11.80 -0.11
C ASN A 227 -34.50 -10.39 0.05
N PRO A 228 -35.43 -10.11 0.97
CA PRO A 228 -35.93 -8.75 1.19
C PRO A 228 -34.82 -7.81 1.64
N TRP A 229 -33.96 -8.25 2.56
CA TRP A 229 -32.79 -7.47 3.01
C TRP A 229 -31.84 -7.19 1.85
N TYR A 230 -31.50 -8.22 1.04
CA TYR A 230 -30.60 -8.05 -0.10
C TYR A 230 -31.19 -7.10 -1.16
N LYS A 231 -32.51 -7.18 -1.43
CA LYS A 231 -33.19 -6.23 -2.32
C LYS A 231 -33.21 -4.80 -1.78
N SER A 232 -33.29 -4.63 -0.45
CA SER A 232 -33.23 -3.28 0.14
C SER A 232 -31.88 -2.62 -0.09
N LEU A 233 -30.79 -3.42 -0.19
CA LEU A 233 -29.47 -2.92 -0.55
C LEU A 233 -29.42 -2.41 -2.00
N GLU A 234 -30.11 -3.07 -2.93
CA GLU A 234 -30.15 -2.65 -4.32
C GLU A 234 -30.86 -1.30 -4.50
N ASN A 235 -31.93 -1.09 -3.75
CA ASN A 235 -32.69 0.18 -3.78
C ASN A 235 -31.93 1.33 -3.07
N SER A 236 -30.96 1.02 -2.22
CA SER A 236 -30.15 2.03 -1.49
C SER A 236 -29.02 2.64 -2.35
N TYR A 237 -28.78 2.11 -3.56
CA TYR A 237 -27.82 2.69 -4.52
C TYR A 237 -28.18 4.13 -4.93
N GLU A 238 -29.47 4.48 -4.91
CA GLU A 238 -29.94 5.81 -5.32
C GLU A 238 -29.70 6.89 -4.24
N ASN A 239 -29.45 6.50 -2.98
CA ASN A 239 -29.36 7.41 -1.82
C ASN A 239 -28.00 7.45 -1.11
N ALA A 240 -26.91 7.01 -1.72
CA ALA A 240 -25.48 7.20 -1.33
C ALA A 240 -25.06 6.93 0.14
N ILE A 241 -25.95 6.54 1.05
CA ILE A 241 -25.65 6.26 2.45
C ILE A 241 -26.57 5.14 2.94
N SER A 242 -26.15 3.88 2.94
CA SER A 242 -26.65 2.97 3.96
C SER A 242 -25.74 1.79 4.16
N SER A 243 -25.21 1.66 5.35
CA SER A 243 -24.82 0.39 5.90
C SER A 243 -26.11 -0.32 6.31
N SER A 244 -26.46 -1.43 5.68
CA SER A 244 -27.55 -2.28 6.11
C SER A 244 -26.97 -3.43 6.94
N GLU A 245 -27.62 -3.70 8.08
CA GLU A 245 -27.21 -4.78 9.00
C GLU A 245 -28.23 -5.91 8.96
N LEU A 246 -27.74 -7.14 9.03
CA LEU A 246 -28.57 -8.33 9.14
C LEU A 246 -27.94 -9.33 10.10
N GLU A 247 -28.67 -9.71 11.14
CA GLU A 247 -28.31 -10.77 12.08
C GLU A 247 -28.93 -12.09 11.62
N VAL A 248 -28.09 -13.09 11.33
CA VAL A 248 -28.53 -14.35 10.72
C VAL A 248 -27.67 -15.53 11.12
N THR A 249 -28.23 -16.73 10.98
CA THR A 249 -27.49 -17.98 11.11
C THR A 249 -27.03 -18.47 9.75
N VAL A 250 -25.72 -18.60 9.58
CA VAL A 250 -25.04 -19.02 8.36
C VAL A 250 -24.59 -20.48 8.51
N LYS A 251 -24.85 -21.29 7.48
CA LYS A 251 -24.28 -22.65 7.39
C LYS A 251 -22.87 -22.59 6.82
N CYS A 252 -21.89 -23.14 7.55
CA CYS A 252 -20.52 -23.28 7.12
C CYS A 252 -20.33 -24.47 6.15
N LYS A 253 -19.18 -24.51 5.49
CA LYS A 253 -18.82 -25.58 4.54
C LYS A 253 -18.74 -26.97 5.21
N ASP A 254 -18.28 -27.01 6.45
CA ASP A 254 -18.21 -28.23 7.28
C ASP A 254 -19.58 -28.71 7.79
N GLY A 255 -20.65 -27.97 7.51
CA GLY A 255 -22.00 -28.28 7.97
C GLY A 255 -22.40 -27.64 9.30
N THR A 256 -21.46 -27.05 10.04
CA THR A 256 -21.75 -26.32 11.28
C THR A 256 -22.48 -25.00 10.99
N TYR A 257 -23.05 -24.41 12.05
CA TYR A 257 -23.77 -23.14 11.96
C TYR A 257 -23.11 -22.08 12.83
N ARG A 258 -23.02 -20.85 12.29
CA ARG A 258 -22.57 -19.68 13.04
C ARG A 258 -23.63 -18.59 13.00
N HIS A 259 -23.77 -17.89 14.11
CA HIS A 259 -24.63 -16.73 14.18
C HIS A 259 -23.80 -15.49 13.93
N VAL A 260 -24.14 -14.73 12.88
CA VAL A 260 -23.31 -13.63 12.38
C VAL A 260 -24.11 -12.36 12.18
N LEU A 261 -23.47 -11.25 12.45
CA LEU A 261 -23.93 -9.93 12.04
C LEU A 261 -23.24 -9.57 10.72
N ILE A 262 -24.04 -9.43 9.67
CA ILE A 262 -23.60 -9.01 8.34
C ILE A 262 -23.84 -7.52 8.20
N ARG A 263 -22.77 -6.76 7.89
CA ARG A 263 -22.87 -5.36 7.49
C ARG A 263 -22.46 -5.21 6.04
N VAL A 264 -23.27 -4.48 5.27
CA VAL A 264 -22.94 -4.21 3.86
C VAL A 264 -22.83 -2.72 3.65
N SER A 265 -21.74 -2.32 3.00
CA SER A 265 -21.47 -0.94 2.60
C SER A 265 -21.18 -0.87 1.12
N LEU A 266 -21.61 0.21 0.47
CA LEU A 266 -21.32 0.48 -0.94
C LEU A 266 -20.12 1.43 -1.03
N ILE A 267 -19.11 1.04 -1.78
CA ILE A 267 -17.90 1.83 -2.00
C ILE A 267 -17.64 1.88 -3.51
N GLY A 268 -17.99 3.00 -4.14
CA GLY A 268 -17.94 3.12 -5.59
C GLY A 268 -18.85 2.10 -6.26
N ASP A 269 -18.28 1.24 -7.10
CA ASP A 269 -18.96 0.17 -7.83
C ASP A 269 -18.92 -1.19 -7.10
N LYS A 270 -18.52 -1.22 -5.82
CA LYS A 270 -18.34 -2.45 -5.05
C LYS A 270 -19.27 -2.53 -3.85
N LYS A 271 -19.72 -3.76 -3.56
CA LYS A 271 -20.44 -4.11 -2.33
C LYS A 271 -19.45 -4.73 -1.36
N LEU A 272 -19.13 -4.03 -0.27
CA LEU A 272 -18.27 -4.51 0.81
C LEU A 272 -19.12 -5.19 1.87
N PHE A 273 -18.77 -6.42 2.21
CA PHE A 273 -19.41 -7.23 3.27
C PHE A 273 -18.46 -7.37 4.45
N ASN A 274 -18.99 -7.15 5.64
CA ASN A 274 -18.31 -7.40 6.90
C ASN A 274 -19.13 -8.40 7.72
N PHE A 275 -18.50 -9.50 8.14
CA PHE A 275 -19.12 -10.59 8.89
C PHE A 275 -18.51 -10.67 10.28
N SER A 276 -19.27 -10.30 11.30
CA SER A 276 -18.85 -10.45 12.69
C SER A 276 -19.47 -11.72 13.27
N ASP A 277 -18.64 -12.65 13.77
CA ASP A 277 -19.13 -13.83 14.48
C ASP A 277 -19.63 -13.43 15.88
N ILE A 278 -20.94 -13.49 16.05
CA ILE A 278 -21.61 -13.19 17.32
C ILE A 278 -22.17 -14.45 18.00
N THR A 279 -21.72 -15.64 17.55
CA THR A 279 -22.27 -16.93 18.02
C THR A 279 -22.21 -17.06 19.53
N ILE A 280 -21.08 -16.72 20.16
CA ILE A 280 -20.91 -16.81 21.61
C ILE A 280 -21.84 -15.82 22.32
N HIS A 281 -21.90 -14.59 21.83
CA HIS A 281 -22.75 -13.55 22.40
C HIS A 281 -24.22 -13.93 22.27
N TRP A 282 -24.65 -14.35 21.10
CA TRP A 282 -26.01 -14.80 20.82
C TRP A 282 -26.44 -15.99 21.72
N LYS A 283 -25.56 -17.00 21.84
CA LYS A 283 -25.83 -18.13 22.74
C LYS A 283 -25.97 -17.68 24.20
N SER A 284 -25.12 -16.79 24.67
CA SER A 284 -25.19 -16.22 26.00
C SER A 284 -26.51 -15.45 26.23
N GLU A 285 -26.92 -14.65 25.26
CA GLU A 285 -28.17 -13.90 25.32
C GLU A 285 -29.41 -14.84 25.34
N GLN A 286 -29.39 -15.91 24.50
CA GLN A 286 -30.47 -16.91 24.52
C GLN A 286 -30.55 -17.62 25.86
N ARG A 287 -29.38 -17.94 26.46
CA ARG A 287 -29.32 -18.54 27.80
C ARG A 287 -29.92 -17.62 28.86
N ASN A 288 -29.58 -16.35 28.86
CA ASN A 288 -30.12 -15.39 29.81
C ASN A 288 -31.64 -15.24 29.64
N ARG A 289 -32.12 -15.12 28.39
CA ARG A 289 -33.57 -15.07 28.11
C ARG A 289 -34.30 -16.35 28.58
N ALA A 290 -33.68 -17.52 28.41
CA ALA A 290 -34.27 -18.77 28.91
C ALA A 290 -34.31 -18.80 30.44
N HIS A 291 -33.23 -18.37 31.10
CA HIS A 291 -33.18 -18.24 32.55
C HIS A 291 -34.26 -17.31 33.08
N ASP A 292 -34.44 -16.13 32.48
CA ASP A 292 -35.50 -15.17 32.86
C ASP A 292 -36.90 -15.75 32.65
N ARG A 293 -37.13 -16.53 31.59
CA ARG A 293 -38.40 -17.23 31.37
C ARG A 293 -38.66 -18.27 32.48
N ILE A 294 -37.64 -19.08 32.80
CA ILE A 294 -37.75 -20.09 33.86
C ILE A 294 -38.06 -19.45 35.22
N LEU A 295 -37.33 -18.39 35.59
CA LEU A 295 -37.61 -17.62 36.80
C LEU A 295 -39.03 -17.00 36.80
N GLY A 296 -39.48 -16.51 35.65
CA GLY A 296 -40.83 -15.98 35.48
C GLY A 296 -41.93 -17.05 35.68
N LEU A 297 -41.70 -18.27 35.22
CA LEU A 297 -42.62 -19.40 35.45
C LEU A 297 -42.68 -19.78 36.95
N VAL A 298 -41.53 -19.88 37.61
CA VAL A 298 -41.45 -20.16 39.05
C VAL A 298 -42.17 -19.07 39.87
N ALA A 299 -41.94 -17.78 39.57
CA ALA A 299 -42.54 -16.67 40.28
C ALA A 299 -44.06 -16.62 40.10
N LYS A 300 -44.58 -17.09 38.98
CA LYS A 300 -46.03 -17.20 38.73
C LYS A 300 -46.70 -18.41 39.37
N GLY A 301 -45.91 -19.29 40.01
CA GLY A 301 -46.43 -20.51 40.65
C GLY A 301 -46.96 -21.54 39.64
N VAL A 302 -46.39 -21.57 38.43
CA VAL A 302 -46.74 -22.57 37.41
C VAL A 302 -46.35 -23.97 37.89
N GLU A 303 -47.01 -25.01 37.40
CA GLU A 303 -46.72 -26.40 37.79
C GLU A 303 -45.25 -26.76 37.56
N LEU A 304 -44.66 -27.50 38.52
CA LEU A 304 -43.25 -27.93 38.47
C LEU A 304 -42.90 -28.60 37.13
N LYS A 305 -43.83 -29.37 36.58
CA LYS A 305 -43.68 -30.05 35.30
C LYS A 305 -43.39 -29.11 34.17
N ASP A 306 -44.11 -28.01 34.05
CA ASP A 306 -43.92 -27.02 32.96
C ASP A 306 -42.58 -26.29 33.10
N VAL A 307 -42.16 -25.99 34.35
CA VAL A 307 -40.83 -25.41 34.63
C VAL A 307 -39.73 -26.35 34.18
N LEU A 308 -39.84 -27.63 34.52
CA LEU A 308 -38.85 -28.66 34.15
C LEU A 308 -38.83 -28.93 32.62
N GLU A 309 -39.99 -28.89 31.95
CA GLU A 309 -40.03 -28.94 30.48
C GLU A 309 -39.28 -27.77 29.83
N GLU A 310 -39.40 -26.52 30.35
CA GLU A 310 -38.65 -25.37 29.82
C GLU A 310 -37.14 -25.47 30.07
N ILE A 311 -36.72 -26.04 31.22
CA ILE A 311 -35.31 -26.36 31.52
C ILE A 311 -34.76 -27.37 30.48
N LEU A 312 -35.47 -28.48 30.26
CA LEU A 312 -35.06 -29.45 29.24
C LEU A 312 -34.94 -28.86 27.85
N ARG A 313 -35.93 -28.06 27.41
CA ARG A 313 -35.88 -27.36 26.12
C ARG A 313 -34.67 -26.44 26.00
N THR A 314 -34.33 -25.77 27.10
CA THR A 314 -33.16 -24.85 27.12
C THR A 314 -31.87 -25.63 26.95
N ILE A 315 -31.68 -26.73 27.64
CA ILE A 315 -30.48 -27.58 27.55
C ILE A 315 -30.35 -28.20 26.14
N GLU A 316 -31.44 -28.78 25.63
CA GLU A 316 -31.46 -29.37 24.27
C GLU A 316 -31.30 -28.35 23.15
N PHE A 317 -31.63 -27.08 23.40
CA PHE A 317 -31.37 -25.99 22.47
C PHE A 317 -29.90 -25.59 22.45
N GLU A 318 -29.21 -25.60 23.59
CA GLU A 318 -27.77 -25.30 23.68
C GLU A 318 -26.90 -26.34 22.97
N ASP A 319 -27.30 -27.60 23.08
CA ASP A 319 -26.63 -28.73 22.42
C ASP A 319 -27.69 -29.61 21.75
N SER A 320 -27.84 -29.42 20.44
CA SER A 320 -28.86 -30.15 19.65
C SER A 320 -28.64 -31.65 19.60
N ASP A 321 -27.45 -32.15 19.90
CA ASP A 321 -27.07 -33.55 19.91
C ASP A 321 -27.30 -34.20 21.27
N SER A 322 -27.48 -33.41 22.33
CA SER A 322 -27.80 -33.87 23.65
C SER A 322 -29.29 -34.17 23.78
N LEU A 323 -29.59 -35.35 24.27
CA LEU A 323 -30.93 -35.75 24.67
C LEU A 323 -30.97 -35.82 26.22
N CYS A 324 -31.85 -35.04 26.81
CA CYS A 324 -31.94 -34.90 28.26
C CYS A 324 -33.26 -35.44 28.80
N SER A 325 -33.24 -35.97 30.02
CA SER A 325 -34.45 -36.28 30.78
C SER A 325 -34.30 -35.83 32.23
N ILE A 326 -35.42 -35.45 32.84
CA ILE A 326 -35.51 -35.16 34.25
C ILE A 326 -36.52 -36.15 34.79
N LEU A 327 -36.09 -36.94 35.78
CA LEU A 327 -36.90 -37.95 36.43
C LEU A 327 -37.25 -37.47 37.84
N LEU A 328 -38.50 -37.59 38.20
CA LEU A 328 -38.98 -37.26 39.53
C LEU A 328 -39.18 -38.54 40.34
N LEU A 329 -39.18 -38.44 41.66
CA LEU A 329 -39.57 -39.51 42.55
C LEU A 329 -41.09 -39.52 42.76
N ASP A 330 -41.65 -40.70 42.95
CA ASP A 330 -43.02 -40.85 43.44
C ASP A 330 -43.15 -40.28 44.84
N LYS A 331 -44.39 -40.24 45.39
CA LYS A 331 -44.64 -39.69 46.72
C LYS A 331 -43.98 -40.49 47.83
N GLU A 332 -43.79 -41.75 47.60
CA GLU A 332 -43.18 -42.71 48.52
C GLU A 332 -41.64 -42.66 48.44
N GLY A 333 -41.07 -42.07 47.43
CA GLY A 333 -39.64 -41.96 47.18
C GLY A 333 -38.98 -43.24 46.67
N ASN A 334 -39.76 -44.18 46.18
CA ASN A 334 -39.27 -45.52 45.79
C ASN A 334 -39.16 -45.73 44.28
N HIS A 335 -39.95 -45.03 43.48
CA HIS A 335 -39.97 -45.21 42.02
C HIS A 335 -39.70 -43.94 41.29
N LEU A 336 -39.05 -44.04 40.09
CA LEU A 336 -38.82 -42.96 39.15
C LEU A 336 -40.11 -42.70 38.35
N ILE A 337 -40.47 -41.45 38.21
CA ILE A 337 -41.59 -41.02 37.38
C ILE A 337 -41.05 -40.20 36.22
N ASN A 338 -41.28 -40.67 35.00
CA ASN A 338 -40.95 -39.92 33.77
C ASN A 338 -42.18 -39.13 33.30
N SER A 339 -42.54 -38.08 34.04
CA SER A 339 -43.71 -37.26 33.74
C SER A 339 -43.43 -36.04 32.82
N ILE A 340 -42.18 -35.85 32.41
CA ILE A 340 -41.74 -34.66 31.69
C ILE A 340 -41.51 -35.01 30.23
N LYS A 341 -42.11 -34.23 29.31
CA LYS A 341 -41.92 -34.35 27.87
C LYS A 341 -40.46 -34.08 27.52
N ASN A 342 -39.81 -35.03 26.85
CA ASN A 342 -38.44 -34.93 26.36
C ASN A 342 -38.35 -35.47 24.92
N ARG A 343 -37.18 -35.37 24.30
CA ARG A 343 -36.90 -35.84 22.92
C ARG A 343 -36.44 -37.31 22.89
N LEU A 344 -36.39 -37.98 24.02
CA LEU A 344 -35.97 -39.36 24.08
C LEU A 344 -37.01 -40.27 23.41
N PRO A 345 -36.57 -41.39 22.82
CA PRO A 345 -37.49 -42.36 22.20
C PRO A 345 -38.48 -42.95 23.25
N ASN A 346 -39.71 -43.19 22.80
CA ASN A 346 -40.78 -43.69 23.66
C ASN A 346 -40.41 -45.00 24.39
N PHE A 347 -39.65 -45.89 23.74
CA PHE A 347 -39.21 -47.13 24.38
C PHE A 347 -38.34 -46.88 25.63
N TYR A 348 -37.51 -45.85 25.60
CA TYR A 348 -36.65 -45.45 26.72
C TYR A 348 -37.49 -44.84 27.83
N ASN A 349 -38.37 -43.92 27.49
CA ASN A 349 -39.26 -43.26 28.46
C ASN A 349 -40.14 -44.27 29.17
N ASN A 350 -40.70 -45.26 28.44
CA ASN A 350 -41.52 -46.34 29.03
C ASN A 350 -40.71 -47.32 29.88
N ALA A 351 -39.42 -47.52 29.60
CA ALA A 351 -38.57 -48.41 30.38
C ALA A 351 -38.12 -47.83 31.70
N ILE A 352 -38.10 -46.49 31.82
CA ILE A 352 -37.66 -45.79 33.03
C ILE A 352 -38.82 -45.45 33.95
N ASP A 353 -40.01 -45.23 33.38
CA ASP A 353 -41.20 -44.88 34.17
C ASP A 353 -41.64 -46.05 35.08
N GLY A 354 -41.74 -45.78 36.38
CA GLY A 354 -42.03 -46.76 37.40
C GLY A 354 -40.84 -47.61 37.85
N LEU A 355 -39.61 -47.29 37.46
CA LEU A 355 -38.42 -48.06 37.89
C LEU A 355 -38.13 -47.85 39.38
N GLU A 356 -38.01 -48.92 40.11
CA GLU A 356 -37.70 -48.94 41.57
C GLU A 356 -36.24 -48.51 41.83
N ILE A 357 -36.02 -47.54 42.75
CA ILE A 357 -34.69 -47.04 43.12
C ILE A 357 -34.02 -48.10 44.06
N GLY A 358 -32.85 -48.54 43.65
CA GLY A 358 -32.02 -49.48 44.41
C GLY A 358 -32.07 -50.96 43.96
N GLY A 359 -32.95 -51.31 43.00
CA GLY A 359 -33.09 -52.67 42.53
C GLY A 359 -32.12 -53.10 41.41
N ASN A 360 -31.68 -52.25 40.52
CA ASN A 360 -30.74 -52.62 39.44
C ASN A 360 -30.11 -51.42 38.76
N TRP A 361 -29.01 -50.96 39.27
CA TRP A 361 -28.12 -49.99 38.58
C TRP A 361 -27.44 -50.55 37.30
N PHE A 362 -27.85 -51.76 36.89
CA PHE A 362 -27.21 -52.45 35.75
C PHE A 362 -27.56 -51.86 34.36
N LEU A 363 -28.64 -51.15 34.23
CA LEU A 363 -29.02 -50.58 32.92
C LEU A 363 -28.12 -49.41 32.45
N TRP A 364 -27.41 -48.75 33.36
CA TRP A 364 -26.50 -47.66 33.01
C TRP A 364 -25.16 -48.14 32.45
N ASN A 365 -24.68 -49.30 32.85
CA ASN A 365 -23.44 -49.89 32.36
C ASN A 365 -23.58 -50.56 30.98
N SER A 366 -24.76 -51.08 30.61
CA SER A 366 -24.98 -51.75 29.35
C SER A 366 -25.09 -50.79 28.16
N CYS A 367 -25.40 -49.51 28.36
CA CYS A 367 -25.35 -48.49 27.31
C CYS A 367 -23.93 -47.98 27.03
N ASN A 368 -23.01 -48.04 28.01
CA ASN A 368 -21.63 -47.62 27.82
C ASN A 368 -20.75 -48.68 27.13
N ASP A 369 -21.07 -49.96 27.26
CA ASP A 369 -20.29 -51.03 26.62
C ASP A 369 -20.54 -51.14 25.10
N LYS A 370 -21.70 -50.73 24.60
CA LYS A 370 -21.97 -50.72 23.15
C LYS A 370 -21.29 -49.58 22.39
N ARG A 371 -20.80 -48.54 23.06
CA ARG A 371 -20.00 -47.50 22.44
C ARG A 371 -18.51 -47.86 22.24
N LYS A 372 -18.02 -48.87 22.96
CA LYS A 372 -16.60 -49.30 22.86
C LYS A 372 -16.35 -50.40 21.81
N SER A 373 -17.39 -50.92 21.17
CA SER A 373 -17.25 -52.00 20.17
C SER A 373 -17.40 -51.55 18.71
N ASN A 374 -17.52 -50.26 18.46
CA ASN A 374 -17.61 -49.68 17.09
C ASN A 374 -16.55 -48.56 16.87
N HIS A 375 -15.28 -48.87 17.21
CA HIS A 375 -14.13 -48.16 16.66
C HIS A 375 -13.15 -49.16 16.08
#